data_2a9ee7096aaf0f2cc88f8380bcf9a290
#
_entry.id   2a9ee7096aaf0f2cc88f8380bcf9a290
#
_cell.length_a   1.000
_cell.length_b   1.000
_cell.length_c   1.000
_cell.angle_alpha   90.00
_cell.angle_beta   90.00
_cell.angle_gamma   90.00
#
_symmetry.space_group_name_H-M   'P 1'
#
loop_
_entity.id
_entity.type
_entity.pdbx_description
1 polymer ?
#
loop_
_entity_poly.entity_id
_entity_poly.type
_entity_poly.pdbx_seq_one_letter_code
_entity_poly.pdbx_strand_id
1 'polypeptide(L)'
;MKLNFFKYQGAGNDFVIIDNRTNVFPKDDYDLIRGYCDRRFGIGADGLMLLENATDADFNMLYYNADGHPGSMCGNGGRCIVAFAKTLGLFDTSTSFNALGEKYHASINEKQVSLNMLDVEDIEIHPSHVFLDTGSPHHVTFTENLPIFDVVEQGRKIRYGAPYFEKGTNVNFVEKINENTFNVRTYERGVEDETLSCGTGVTAVALASFHLDKTSEKEINIETQGGKLKIEFEKVNNTYKNIILTGPATFVFEGIIEMSI
;
A
#
# COMPACT_ATOMS: atom_id res chain seq x y z
N MET A 1 -0.79 -1.37 31.60
CA MET A 1 -2.16 -1.42 31.04
C MET A 1 -2.24 -2.49 29.99
N LYS A 2 -3.40 -3.20 29.87
CA LYS A 2 -3.61 -4.20 28.80
C LYS A 2 -4.25 -3.55 27.60
N LEU A 3 -3.73 -3.83 26.41
CA LEU A 3 -4.20 -3.29 25.15
C LEU A 3 -4.46 -4.44 24.15
N ASN A 4 -5.64 -4.43 23.53
CA ASN A 4 -5.96 -5.37 22.47
C ASN A 4 -5.33 -4.90 21.16
N PHE A 5 -4.75 -5.82 20.41
CA PHE A 5 -4.28 -5.59 19.06
C PHE A 5 -4.83 -6.63 18.10
N PHE A 6 -4.87 -6.28 16.83
CA PHE A 6 -5.34 -7.13 15.74
C PHE A 6 -4.28 -7.20 14.66
N LYS A 7 -3.99 -8.42 14.21
CA LYS A 7 -3.03 -8.65 13.13
C LYS A 7 -3.78 -8.85 11.83
N TYR A 8 -3.48 -8.01 10.84
CA TYR A 8 -4.00 -8.11 9.48
C TYR A 8 -2.87 -8.19 8.47
N GLN A 9 -3.17 -8.72 7.28
CA GLN A 9 -2.28 -8.64 6.14
C GLN A 9 -3.07 -8.36 4.85
N GLY A 10 -2.44 -7.62 3.92
CA GLY A 10 -2.95 -7.33 2.58
C GLY A 10 -1.88 -7.64 1.55
N ALA A 11 -2.07 -8.70 0.77
CA ALA A 11 -1.09 -9.16 -0.22
C ALA A 11 0.33 -9.34 0.36
N GLY A 12 0.42 -9.96 1.54
CA GLY A 12 1.69 -10.28 2.21
C GLY A 12 2.29 -9.17 3.07
N ASN A 13 1.81 -7.95 2.94
CA ASN A 13 2.21 -6.83 3.80
C ASN A 13 1.38 -6.84 5.07
N ASP A 14 2.01 -6.92 6.25
CA ASP A 14 1.35 -7.24 7.51
C ASP A 14 1.41 -6.10 8.54
N PHE A 15 0.31 -5.92 9.28
CA PHE A 15 0.12 -4.79 10.17
C PHE A 15 -0.41 -5.20 11.53
N VAL A 16 0.06 -4.51 12.57
CA VAL A 16 -0.60 -4.44 13.87
C VAL A 16 -1.62 -3.31 13.82
N ILE A 17 -2.89 -3.58 14.13
CA ILE A 17 -3.94 -2.56 14.15
C ILE A 17 -4.51 -2.47 15.57
N ILE A 18 -4.70 -1.24 16.03
CA ILE A 18 -5.22 -0.94 17.36
C ILE A 18 -6.44 -0.02 17.23
N ASP A 19 -7.53 -0.36 17.90
CA ASP A 19 -8.67 0.53 18.10
C ASP A 19 -8.30 1.60 19.14
N ASN A 20 -7.92 2.77 18.66
CA ASN A 20 -7.51 3.90 19.50
C ASN A 20 -8.61 4.98 19.64
N ARG A 21 -9.88 4.65 19.40
CA ARG A 21 -10.99 5.61 19.53
C ARG A 21 -11.15 6.16 20.94
N THR A 22 -10.64 5.46 21.95
CA THR A 22 -10.61 5.91 23.35
C THR A 22 -9.31 6.63 23.71
N ASN A 23 -8.40 6.84 22.76
CA ASN A 23 -7.13 7.55 22.88
C ASN A 23 -6.24 7.00 24.01
N VAL A 24 -6.11 5.68 24.06
CA VAL A 24 -5.32 4.98 25.09
C VAL A 24 -3.89 4.66 24.67
N PHE A 25 -3.61 4.65 23.36
CA PHE A 25 -2.29 4.35 22.82
C PHE A 25 -1.42 5.62 22.76
N PRO A 26 -0.16 5.58 23.27
CA PRO A 26 0.76 6.72 23.24
C PRO A 26 1.37 6.87 21.84
N LYS A 27 0.68 7.53 20.94
CA LYS A 27 0.99 7.64 19.51
C LYS A 27 2.29 8.40 19.18
N ASP A 28 2.86 9.12 20.13
CA ASP A 28 4.12 9.84 19.99
C ASP A 28 5.33 9.04 20.55
N ASP A 29 5.09 7.84 21.08
CA ASP A 29 6.15 6.94 21.57
C ASP A 29 6.64 6.03 20.41
N TYR A 30 7.53 6.56 19.58
CA TYR A 30 8.06 5.87 18.40
C TYR A 30 8.90 4.63 18.76
N ASP A 31 9.57 4.63 19.91
CA ASP A 31 10.33 3.47 20.39
C ASP A 31 9.41 2.32 20.78
N LEU A 32 8.28 2.60 21.39
CA LEU A 32 7.25 1.61 21.70
C LEU A 32 6.67 1.01 20.41
N ILE A 33 6.34 1.85 19.44
CA ILE A 33 5.81 1.41 18.14
C ILE A 33 6.82 0.51 17.42
N ARG A 34 8.09 0.93 17.35
CA ARG A 34 9.18 0.14 16.80
C ARG A 34 9.31 -1.21 17.52
N GLY A 35 9.24 -1.19 18.85
CA GLY A 35 9.28 -2.41 19.67
C GLY A 35 8.17 -3.39 19.34
N TYR A 36 6.94 -2.92 19.12
CA TYR A 36 5.81 -3.78 18.73
C TYR A 36 5.95 -4.32 17.31
N CYS A 37 6.56 -3.57 16.40
CA CYS A 37 6.82 -4.03 15.04
C CYS A 37 7.99 -5.00 14.92
N ASP A 38 8.85 -5.12 15.94
CA ASP A 38 9.97 -6.07 15.92
C ASP A 38 9.47 -7.51 15.85
N ARG A 39 9.98 -8.28 14.85
CA ARG A 39 9.51 -9.66 14.59
C ARG A 39 10.05 -10.69 15.57
N ARG A 40 11.00 -10.34 16.42
CA ARG A 40 11.62 -11.25 17.41
C ARG A 40 11.27 -10.89 18.85
N PHE A 41 11.19 -9.57 19.13
CA PHE A 41 10.99 -9.07 20.49
C PHE A 41 9.62 -8.45 20.71
N GLY A 42 8.84 -8.23 19.64
CA GLY A 42 7.50 -7.68 19.66
C GLY A 42 6.44 -8.61 19.05
N ILE A 43 5.38 -8.02 18.53
CA ILE A 43 4.33 -8.73 17.79
C ILE A 43 4.85 -9.10 16.39
N GLY A 44 5.67 -8.21 15.81
CA GLY A 44 6.21 -8.34 14.47
C GLY A 44 5.24 -7.87 13.39
N ALA A 45 5.62 -6.83 12.63
CA ALA A 45 4.84 -6.31 11.52
C ALA A 45 5.69 -5.38 10.64
N ASP A 46 5.23 -5.12 9.41
CA ASP A 46 5.77 -4.08 8.53
C ASP A 46 5.35 -2.68 8.98
N GLY A 47 4.32 -2.58 9.82
CA GLY A 47 3.89 -1.33 10.41
C GLY A 47 2.75 -1.49 11.42
N LEU A 48 2.45 -0.38 12.10
CA LEU A 48 1.38 -0.28 13.07
C LEU A 48 0.37 0.78 12.63
N MET A 49 -0.92 0.48 12.78
CA MET A 49 -2.00 1.42 12.50
C MET A 49 -2.87 1.66 13.71
N LEU A 50 -3.26 2.91 13.90
CA LEU A 50 -4.27 3.30 14.88
C LEU A 50 -5.54 3.70 14.14
N LEU A 51 -6.68 3.17 14.58
CA LEU A 51 -7.99 3.60 14.16
C LEU A 51 -8.51 4.57 15.22
N GLU A 52 -8.75 5.83 14.84
CA GLU A 52 -9.23 6.88 15.74
C GLU A 52 -10.58 7.45 15.28
N ASN A 53 -11.28 8.16 16.15
CA ASN A 53 -12.51 8.86 15.77
C ASN A 53 -12.22 9.98 14.77
N ALA A 54 -13.11 10.18 13.81
CA ALA A 54 -13.11 11.32 12.89
C ALA A 54 -14.36 12.20 13.13
N THR A 55 -14.30 13.45 12.67
CA THR A 55 -15.43 14.40 12.74
C THR A 55 -16.18 14.51 11.41
N ASP A 56 -15.52 14.18 10.31
CA ASP A 56 -16.00 14.39 8.94
C ASP A 56 -15.90 13.11 8.06
N ALA A 57 -15.52 12.00 8.68
CA ALA A 57 -15.42 10.66 8.08
C ALA A 57 -15.84 9.61 9.12
N ASP A 58 -15.89 8.34 8.74
CA ASP A 58 -16.25 7.27 9.66
C ASP A 58 -15.13 7.03 10.70
N PHE A 59 -13.87 7.21 10.30
CA PHE A 59 -12.70 7.10 11.17
C PHE A 59 -11.48 7.82 10.60
N ASN A 60 -10.44 7.99 11.44
CA ASN A 60 -9.09 8.39 11.04
C ASN A 60 -8.15 7.19 11.10
N MET A 61 -7.26 7.09 10.13
CA MET A 61 -6.14 6.16 10.11
C MET A 61 -4.85 6.91 10.40
N LEU A 62 -4.11 6.48 11.44
CA LEU A 62 -2.71 6.85 11.61
C LEU A 62 -1.86 5.63 11.28
N TYR A 63 -0.83 5.82 10.48
CA TYR A 63 0.06 4.75 10.06
C TYR A 63 1.51 5.05 10.43
N TYR A 64 2.17 4.06 10.99
CA TYR A 64 3.58 4.07 11.35
C TYR A 64 4.31 2.91 10.68
N ASN A 65 5.48 3.19 10.11
CA ASN A 65 6.39 2.17 9.61
C ASN A 65 6.96 1.32 10.75
N ALA A 66 7.61 0.21 10.43
CA ALA A 66 8.23 -0.67 11.43
C ALA A 66 9.33 0.00 12.26
N ASP A 67 9.93 1.10 11.77
CA ASP A 67 10.91 1.91 12.51
C ASP A 67 10.27 2.82 13.59
N GLY A 68 8.94 2.84 13.67
CA GLY A 68 8.13 3.62 14.60
C GLY A 68 7.72 5.00 14.09
N HIS A 69 8.28 5.48 13.00
CA HIS A 69 7.97 6.82 12.47
C HIS A 69 6.72 6.81 11.59
N PRO A 70 5.98 7.96 11.54
CA PRO A 70 4.83 8.10 10.64
C PRO A 70 5.20 7.75 9.20
N GLY A 71 4.38 6.93 8.56
CA GLY A 71 4.55 6.49 7.19
C GLY A 71 3.67 7.25 6.20
N SER A 72 3.91 7.05 4.89
CA SER A 72 3.04 7.51 3.81
C SER A 72 1.81 6.61 3.68
N MET A 73 0.80 7.04 2.90
CA MET A 73 -0.36 6.19 2.63
C MET A 73 0.07 4.88 1.98
N CYS A 74 -0.32 3.77 2.61
CA CYS A 74 -0.06 2.42 2.14
C CYS A 74 -1.37 1.80 1.66
N GLY A 75 -1.48 1.49 0.36
CA GLY A 75 -2.69 0.87 -0.19
C GLY A 75 -3.03 -0.50 0.44
N ASN A 76 -2.02 -1.27 0.84
CA ASN A 76 -2.21 -2.53 1.58
C ASN A 76 -2.75 -2.26 2.99
N GLY A 77 -2.17 -1.28 3.70
CA GLY A 77 -2.63 -0.84 5.02
C GLY A 77 -4.04 -0.26 5.00
N GLY A 78 -4.34 0.59 4.00
CA GLY A 78 -5.68 1.15 3.81
C GLY A 78 -6.75 0.07 3.67
N ARG A 79 -6.48 -1.00 2.91
CA ARG A 79 -7.41 -2.13 2.81
C ARG A 79 -7.56 -2.87 4.15
N CYS A 80 -6.45 -3.08 4.87
CA CYS A 80 -6.47 -3.78 6.15
C CYS A 80 -7.27 -3.02 7.23
N ILE A 81 -7.09 -1.69 7.33
CA ILE A 81 -7.84 -0.90 8.32
C ILE A 81 -9.32 -0.80 7.97
N VAL A 82 -9.68 -0.77 6.69
CA VAL A 82 -11.08 -0.83 6.23
C VAL A 82 -11.72 -2.17 6.65
N ALA A 83 -11.05 -3.29 6.43
CA ALA A 83 -11.52 -4.60 6.88
C ALA A 83 -11.67 -4.65 8.40
N PHE A 84 -10.73 -4.08 9.15
CA PHE A 84 -10.82 -3.96 10.61
C PHE A 84 -12.00 -3.08 11.05
N ALA A 85 -12.16 -1.88 10.47
CA ALA A 85 -13.28 -0.99 10.77
C ALA A 85 -14.64 -1.65 10.53
N LYS A 86 -14.75 -2.50 9.49
CA LYS A 86 -15.93 -3.33 9.24
C LYS A 86 -16.21 -4.30 10.39
N THR A 87 -15.18 -4.94 10.96
CA THR A 87 -15.36 -5.86 12.11
C THR A 87 -15.81 -5.13 13.37
N LEU A 88 -15.47 -3.84 13.51
CA LEU A 88 -15.96 -2.96 14.58
C LEU A 88 -17.40 -2.45 14.36
N GLY A 89 -18.01 -2.76 13.22
CA GLY A 89 -19.37 -2.32 12.88
C GLY A 89 -19.49 -0.83 12.57
N LEU A 90 -18.42 -0.18 12.09
CA LEU A 90 -18.44 1.26 11.81
C LEU A 90 -19.21 1.60 10.52
N PHE A 91 -19.35 0.65 9.62
CA PHE A 91 -20.09 0.80 8.37
C PHE A 91 -20.57 -0.56 7.85
N ASP A 92 -21.45 -0.55 6.83
CA ASP A 92 -21.97 -1.79 6.23
C ASP A 92 -21.17 -2.25 5.00
N THR A 93 -21.17 -1.49 3.91
CA THR A 93 -20.56 -1.88 2.62
C THR A 93 -19.53 -0.89 2.12
N SER A 94 -19.69 0.40 2.45
CA SER A 94 -18.81 1.47 2.02
C SER A 94 -18.51 2.40 3.17
N THR A 95 -17.33 3.01 3.14
CA THR A 95 -16.82 3.89 4.19
C THR A 95 -16.00 5.02 3.61
N SER A 96 -15.85 6.09 4.39
CA SER A 96 -14.84 7.11 4.18
C SER A 96 -13.93 7.22 5.41
N PHE A 97 -12.66 7.45 5.20
CA PHE A 97 -11.71 7.66 6.29
C PHE A 97 -10.65 8.69 5.92
N ASN A 98 -10.08 9.34 6.93
CA ASN A 98 -8.99 10.27 6.73
C ASN A 98 -7.65 9.58 6.99
N ALA A 99 -6.66 9.86 6.15
CA ALA A 99 -5.27 9.49 6.35
C ALA A 99 -4.35 10.58 5.76
N LEU A 100 -3.34 11.03 6.50
CA LEU A 100 -2.36 12.04 6.06
C LEU A 100 -2.96 13.36 5.55
N GLY A 101 -4.10 13.77 6.10
CA GLY A 101 -4.80 15.01 5.70
C GLY A 101 -5.70 14.87 4.47
N GLU A 102 -5.74 13.69 3.84
CA GLU A 102 -6.60 13.39 2.70
C GLU A 102 -7.76 12.47 3.10
N LYS A 103 -8.88 12.58 2.38
CA LYS A 103 -10.05 11.72 2.57
C LYS A 103 -10.06 10.60 1.52
N TYR A 104 -10.14 9.37 1.99
CA TYR A 104 -10.21 8.17 1.18
C TYR A 104 -11.61 7.56 1.25
N HIS A 105 -12.01 6.91 0.17
CA HIS A 105 -13.25 6.13 0.08
C HIS A 105 -12.90 4.68 -0.19
N ALA A 106 -13.66 3.78 0.42
CA ALA A 106 -13.48 2.36 0.21
C ALA A 106 -14.81 1.61 0.31
N SER A 107 -14.85 0.45 -0.33
CA SER A 107 -15.92 -0.52 -0.14
C SER A 107 -15.35 -1.91 0.12
N ILE A 108 -16.13 -2.75 0.77
CA ILE A 108 -15.75 -4.13 1.06
C ILE A 108 -16.85 -5.08 0.64
N ASN A 109 -16.46 -6.12 -0.09
CA ASN A 109 -17.31 -7.24 -0.44
C ASN A 109 -16.58 -8.54 -0.07
N GLU A 110 -17.12 -9.28 0.90
CA GLU A 110 -16.46 -10.43 1.51
C GLU A 110 -15.07 -10.07 2.07
N LYS A 111 -14.01 -10.55 1.43
CA LYS A 111 -12.60 -10.29 1.83
C LYS A 111 -11.86 -9.36 0.86
N GLN A 112 -12.57 -8.85 -0.16
CA GLN A 112 -12.00 -7.93 -1.14
C GLN A 112 -12.36 -6.50 -0.74
N VAL A 113 -11.35 -5.67 -0.61
CA VAL A 113 -11.50 -4.24 -0.33
C VAL A 113 -11.11 -3.47 -1.58
N SER A 114 -12.03 -2.63 -2.04
CA SER A 114 -11.82 -1.66 -3.12
C SER A 114 -11.56 -0.30 -2.50
N LEU A 115 -10.35 0.23 -2.70
CA LEU A 115 -9.88 1.48 -2.17
C LEU A 115 -9.70 2.50 -3.30
N ASN A 116 -10.32 3.67 -3.18
CA ASN A 116 -10.05 4.77 -4.10
C ASN A 116 -8.64 5.32 -3.87
N MET A 117 -7.87 5.39 -4.94
CA MET A 117 -6.55 6.00 -4.98
C MET A 117 -6.65 7.45 -5.46
N LEU A 118 -5.58 8.21 -5.30
CA LEU A 118 -5.51 9.59 -5.79
C LEU A 118 -5.50 9.63 -7.32
N ASP A 119 -6.07 10.70 -7.90
CA ASP A 119 -6.00 10.98 -9.33
C ASP A 119 -4.54 11.18 -9.77
N VAL A 120 -4.20 10.78 -11.00
CA VAL A 120 -2.86 10.92 -11.57
C VAL A 120 -2.91 11.71 -12.86
N GLU A 121 -2.16 12.80 -12.93
CA GLU A 121 -2.13 13.71 -14.09
C GLU A 121 -0.84 13.56 -14.89
N ASP A 122 0.30 13.56 -14.21
CA ASP A 122 1.61 13.59 -14.84
C ASP A 122 2.21 12.19 -14.95
N ILE A 123 2.44 11.75 -16.19
CA ILE A 123 3.17 10.53 -16.52
C ILE A 123 4.32 10.89 -17.44
N GLU A 124 5.55 10.71 -16.98
CA GLU A 124 6.76 10.99 -17.71
C GLU A 124 7.24 9.73 -18.45
N ILE A 125 7.32 9.79 -19.77
CA ILE A 125 7.83 8.71 -20.61
C ILE A 125 9.31 8.94 -20.90
N HIS A 126 10.15 7.98 -20.54
CA HIS A 126 11.56 7.94 -20.86
C HIS A 126 11.87 6.76 -21.78
N PRO A 127 13.03 6.72 -22.47
CA PRO A 127 13.35 5.63 -23.41
C PRO A 127 13.34 4.22 -22.78
N SER A 128 13.62 4.09 -21.49
CA SER A 128 13.74 2.81 -20.79
C SER A 128 12.69 2.58 -19.70
N HIS A 129 11.91 3.60 -19.32
CA HIS A 129 10.98 3.52 -18.20
C HIS A 129 9.89 4.59 -18.29
N VAL A 130 8.88 4.44 -17.45
CA VAL A 130 7.87 5.46 -17.16
C VAL A 130 8.04 5.89 -15.70
N PHE A 131 7.92 7.19 -15.44
CA PHE A 131 7.89 7.73 -14.09
C PHE A 131 6.54 8.41 -13.82
N LEU A 132 5.95 8.13 -12.66
CA LEU A 132 4.71 8.76 -12.19
C LEU A 132 4.63 8.71 -10.67
N ASP A 133 3.79 9.59 -10.11
CA ASP A 133 3.47 9.61 -8.68
C ASP A 133 2.01 9.17 -8.48
N THR A 134 1.79 8.13 -7.67
CA THR A 134 0.47 7.60 -7.30
C THR A 134 0.21 7.74 -5.80
N GLY A 135 0.76 8.78 -5.17
CA GLY A 135 0.88 8.99 -3.73
C GLY A 135 2.27 8.61 -3.19
N SER A 136 3.12 8.10 -4.07
CA SER A 136 4.54 7.86 -3.91
C SER A 136 5.18 7.81 -5.29
N PRO A 137 6.45 8.22 -5.46
CA PRO A 137 7.12 8.19 -6.77
C PRO A 137 7.47 6.76 -7.20
N HIS A 138 7.17 6.44 -8.46
CA HIS A 138 7.37 5.12 -9.04
C HIS A 138 8.10 5.18 -10.38
N HIS A 139 9.19 4.43 -10.48
CA HIS A 139 9.85 4.05 -11.71
C HIS A 139 9.27 2.71 -12.17
N VAL A 140 8.73 2.66 -13.39
CA VAL A 140 8.13 1.46 -13.97
C VAL A 140 8.93 1.06 -15.20
N THR A 141 9.53 -0.11 -15.19
CA THR A 141 10.29 -0.67 -16.32
C THR A 141 9.80 -2.06 -16.70
N PHE A 142 9.63 -2.28 -17.99
CA PHE A 142 9.21 -3.60 -18.51
C PHE A 142 10.46 -4.46 -18.76
N THR A 143 10.39 -5.71 -18.33
CA THR A 143 11.49 -6.68 -18.46
C THR A 143 10.95 -8.04 -18.91
N GLU A 144 11.85 -8.89 -19.33
CA GLU A 144 11.56 -10.29 -19.65
C GLU A 144 12.13 -11.20 -18.55
N ASN A 145 11.56 -12.39 -18.40
CA ASN A 145 11.98 -13.38 -17.40
C ASN A 145 11.97 -12.86 -15.96
N LEU A 146 10.92 -12.14 -15.60
CA LEU A 146 10.77 -11.52 -14.27
C LEU A 146 10.97 -12.50 -13.08
N PRO A 147 10.58 -13.80 -13.15
CA PRO A 147 10.78 -14.74 -12.04
C PRO A 147 12.24 -14.93 -11.62
N ILE A 148 13.20 -14.78 -12.53
CA ILE A 148 14.63 -14.93 -12.25
C ILE A 148 15.40 -13.61 -12.26
N PHE A 149 14.69 -12.49 -12.38
CA PHE A 149 15.29 -11.15 -12.42
C PHE A 149 15.83 -10.73 -11.05
N ASP A 150 17.03 -10.14 -11.02
CA ASP A 150 17.62 -9.64 -9.78
C ASP A 150 17.04 -8.26 -9.42
N VAL A 151 15.88 -8.29 -8.77
CA VAL A 151 15.14 -7.08 -8.37
C VAL A 151 15.93 -6.23 -7.37
N VAL A 152 16.63 -6.85 -6.43
CA VAL A 152 17.33 -6.14 -5.38
C VAL A 152 18.52 -5.38 -5.95
N GLU A 153 19.37 -6.03 -6.74
CA GLU A 153 20.53 -5.38 -7.35
C GLU A 153 20.13 -4.27 -8.31
N GLN A 154 19.20 -4.56 -9.24
CA GLN A 154 18.79 -3.60 -10.26
C GLN A 154 17.93 -2.46 -9.66
N GLY A 155 17.03 -2.79 -8.74
CA GLY A 155 16.23 -1.82 -8.02
C GLY A 155 17.07 -0.83 -7.23
N ARG A 156 18.07 -1.34 -6.50
CA ARG A 156 19.01 -0.52 -5.74
C ARG A 156 19.83 0.43 -6.63
N LYS A 157 20.31 -0.03 -7.79
CA LYS A 157 21.02 0.81 -8.75
C LYS A 157 20.16 1.98 -9.24
N ILE A 158 18.89 1.71 -9.58
CA ILE A 158 17.95 2.73 -10.05
C ILE A 158 17.57 3.67 -8.91
N ARG A 159 17.20 3.12 -7.74
CA ARG A 159 16.75 3.86 -6.55
C ARG A 159 17.75 4.93 -6.11
N TYR A 160 19.04 4.63 -6.12
CA TYR A 160 20.13 5.53 -5.70
C TYR A 160 20.83 6.24 -6.85
N GLY A 161 20.53 5.85 -8.09
CA GLY A 161 21.13 6.43 -9.30
C GLY A 161 20.44 7.71 -9.77
N ALA A 162 20.99 8.29 -10.85
CA ALA A 162 20.35 9.40 -11.54
C ALA A 162 19.04 8.94 -12.20
N PRO A 163 17.99 9.76 -12.21
CA PRO A 163 17.89 11.14 -11.70
C PRO A 163 17.46 11.23 -10.23
N TYR A 164 17.26 10.12 -9.54
CA TYR A 164 16.56 10.06 -8.25
C TYR A 164 17.44 10.39 -7.05
N PHE A 165 18.70 9.90 -7.02
CA PHE A 165 19.68 10.14 -5.97
C PHE A 165 19.11 9.98 -4.54
N GLU A 166 19.26 10.99 -3.70
CA GLU A 166 18.82 10.97 -2.30
C GLU A 166 17.28 10.91 -2.16
N LYS A 167 16.52 11.57 -3.05
CA LYS A 167 15.05 11.53 -3.03
C LYS A 167 14.53 10.12 -3.25
N GLY A 168 15.16 9.41 -4.18
CA GLY A 168 14.86 8.04 -4.53
C GLY A 168 13.45 7.85 -5.10
N THR A 169 13.20 6.63 -5.52
CA THR A 169 11.92 6.19 -6.07
C THR A 169 11.68 4.72 -5.74
N ASN A 170 10.43 4.28 -5.73
CA ASN A 170 10.11 2.86 -5.81
C ASN A 170 10.38 2.37 -7.24
N VAL A 171 10.89 1.16 -7.39
CA VAL A 171 11.22 0.60 -8.71
C VAL A 171 10.39 -0.65 -8.96
N ASN A 172 9.57 -0.61 -10.00
CA ASN A 172 8.68 -1.70 -10.37
C ASN A 172 9.17 -2.34 -11.66
N PHE A 173 9.48 -3.63 -11.60
CA PHE A 173 9.82 -4.46 -12.75
C PHE A 173 8.57 -5.23 -13.19
N VAL A 174 8.25 -5.16 -14.48
CA VAL A 174 6.96 -5.59 -15.01
C VAL A 174 7.14 -6.56 -16.16
N GLU A 175 6.41 -7.67 -16.14
CA GLU A 175 6.27 -8.59 -17.25
C GLU A 175 4.80 -8.74 -17.65
N LYS A 176 4.49 -8.54 -18.94
CA LYS A 176 3.13 -8.75 -19.47
C LYS A 176 2.85 -10.25 -19.56
N ILE A 177 1.78 -10.72 -18.91
CA ILE A 177 1.33 -12.13 -18.97
C ILE A 177 0.34 -12.32 -20.11
N ASN A 178 -0.67 -11.45 -20.18
CA ASN A 178 -1.68 -11.45 -21.23
C ASN A 178 -2.23 -10.02 -21.45
N GLU A 179 -3.39 -9.87 -22.12
CA GLU A 179 -3.89 -8.55 -22.52
C GLU A 179 -4.18 -7.64 -21.35
N ASN A 180 -4.69 -8.17 -20.22
CA ASN A 180 -5.05 -7.36 -19.07
C ASN A 180 -4.36 -7.81 -17.75
N THR A 181 -3.31 -8.63 -17.83
CA THR A 181 -2.63 -9.16 -16.64
C THR A 181 -1.12 -8.96 -16.73
N PHE A 182 -0.54 -8.38 -15.67
CA PHE A 182 0.88 -8.11 -15.55
C PHE A 182 1.44 -8.70 -14.26
N ASN A 183 2.63 -9.26 -14.32
CA ASN A 183 3.41 -9.69 -13.17
C ASN A 183 4.32 -8.54 -12.72
N VAL A 184 4.40 -8.28 -11.42
CA VAL A 184 5.12 -7.14 -10.86
C VAL A 184 5.97 -7.58 -9.67
N ARG A 185 7.23 -7.14 -9.68
CA ARG A 185 8.13 -7.22 -8.53
C ARG A 185 8.67 -5.83 -8.24
N THR A 186 8.69 -5.44 -6.96
CA THR A 186 8.97 -4.05 -6.55
C THR A 186 10.12 -4.00 -5.55
N TYR A 187 11.13 -3.17 -5.86
CA TYR A 187 12.10 -2.69 -4.89
C TYR A 187 11.53 -1.41 -4.26
N GLU A 188 11.32 -1.41 -2.95
CA GLU A 188 10.58 -0.35 -2.27
C GLU A 188 11.49 0.63 -1.55
N ARG A 189 11.31 1.92 -1.86
CA ARG A 189 11.99 3.02 -1.19
C ARG A 189 11.55 3.10 0.29
N GLY A 190 12.52 3.14 1.20
CA GLY A 190 12.29 3.15 2.65
C GLY A 190 12.35 1.77 3.28
N VAL A 191 12.04 0.70 2.54
CA VAL A 191 12.34 -0.68 2.92
C VAL A 191 13.75 -1.05 2.45
N GLU A 192 14.13 -0.54 1.26
CA GLU A 192 15.43 -0.73 0.60
C GLU A 192 15.71 -2.21 0.29
N ASP A 193 14.65 -2.93 -0.03
CA ASP A 193 14.64 -4.33 -0.43
C ASP A 193 13.43 -4.63 -1.32
N GLU A 194 13.35 -5.85 -1.86
CA GLU A 194 12.16 -6.33 -2.56
C GLU A 194 11.02 -6.59 -1.55
N THR A 195 9.82 -6.06 -1.86
CA THR A 195 8.61 -6.29 -1.07
C THR A 195 7.65 -7.23 -1.78
N LEU A 196 6.82 -7.92 -1.02
CA LEU A 196 5.84 -8.86 -1.55
C LEU A 196 4.75 -8.18 -2.40
N SER A 197 4.43 -6.92 -2.10
CA SER A 197 3.44 -6.11 -2.82
C SER A 197 3.49 -4.65 -2.38
N CYS A 198 3.43 -3.73 -3.34
CA CYS A 198 3.31 -2.29 -3.13
C CYS A 198 2.03 -1.77 -3.79
N GLY A 199 1.06 -1.28 -3.00
CA GLY A 199 -0.24 -0.84 -3.50
C GLY A 199 -0.19 0.34 -4.47
N THR A 200 0.62 1.36 -4.18
CA THR A 200 0.87 2.49 -5.08
C THR A 200 1.66 2.05 -6.31
N GLY A 201 2.59 1.10 -6.14
CA GLY A 201 3.39 0.54 -7.24
C GLY A 201 2.55 -0.21 -8.26
N VAL A 202 1.62 -1.08 -7.83
CA VAL A 202 0.75 -1.80 -8.78
C VAL A 202 -0.21 -0.85 -9.48
N THR A 203 -0.64 0.24 -8.82
CA THR A 203 -1.41 1.31 -9.44
C THR A 203 -0.58 2.00 -10.53
N ALA A 204 0.66 2.37 -10.22
CA ALA A 204 1.57 2.97 -11.20
C ALA A 204 1.81 2.07 -12.41
N VAL A 205 1.99 0.76 -12.19
CA VAL A 205 2.17 -0.21 -13.28
C VAL A 205 0.95 -0.30 -14.18
N ALA A 206 -0.26 -0.35 -13.62
CA ALA A 206 -1.49 -0.40 -14.41
C ALA A 206 -1.65 0.83 -15.30
N LEU A 207 -1.46 2.03 -14.73
CA LEU A 207 -1.54 3.29 -15.50
C LEU A 207 -0.45 3.39 -16.56
N ALA A 208 0.79 3.02 -16.24
CA ALA A 208 1.91 3.01 -17.19
C ALA A 208 1.68 2.01 -18.34
N SER A 209 1.13 0.82 -18.03
CA SER A 209 0.81 -0.19 -19.05
C SER A 209 -0.22 0.29 -20.05
N PHE A 210 -1.28 0.94 -19.56
CA PHE A 210 -2.30 1.56 -20.42
C PHE A 210 -1.73 2.75 -21.19
N HIS A 211 -0.94 3.60 -20.54
CA HIS A 211 -0.37 4.80 -21.15
C HIS A 211 0.60 4.51 -22.29
N LEU A 212 1.30 3.37 -22.23
CA LEU A 212 2.23 2.87 -23.26
C LEU A 212 1.57 1.96 -24.30
N ASP A 213 0.23 1.91 -24.36
CA ASP A 213 -0.53 1.03 -25.28
C ASP A 213 -0.15 -0.46 -25.17
N LYS A 214 0.35 -0.89 -23.98
CA LYS A 214 0.61 -2.31 -23.73
C LYS A 214 -0.67 -3.08 -23.45
N THR A 215 -1.74 -2.37 -23.12
CA THR A 215 -3.11 -2.85 -22.99
C THR A 215 -4.08 -1.74 -23.34
N SER A 216 -5.25 -2.11 -23.87
CA SER A 216 -6.39 -1.17 -24.05
C SER A 216 -7.41 -1.27 -22.91
N GLU A 217 -7.21 -2.21 -21.98
CA GLU A 217 -8.13 -2.48 -20.89
C GLU A 217 -7.96 -1.45 -19.77
N LYS A 218 -9.09 -1.06 -19.16
CA LYS A 218 -9.14 -0.15 -18.00
C LYS A 218 -9.36 -0.89 -16.68
N GLU A 219 -9.50 -2.21 -16.76
CA GLU A 219 -9.48 -3.14 -15.65
C GLU A 219 -8.26 -4.04 -15.81
N ILE A 220 -7.27 -3.85 -14.97
CA ILE A 220 -5.96 -4.50 -15.08
C ILE A 220 -5.70 -5.35 -13.85
N ASN A 221 -5.38 -6.62 -14.08
CA ASN A 221 -5.00 -7.56 -13.05
C ASN A 221 -3.48 -7.50 -12.86
N ILE A 222 -3.05 -7.41 -11.62
CA ILE A 222 -1.64 -7.41 -11.23
C ILE A 222 -1.37 -8.63 -10.36
N GLU A 223 -0.42 -9.45 -10.77
CA GLU A 223 0.09 -10.54 -9.96
C GLU A 223 1.39 -10.10 -9.29
N THR A 224 1.45 -10.23 -7.97
CA THR A 224 2.63 -9.95 -7.16
C THR A 224 3.00 -11.19 -6.36
N GLN A 225 4.17 -11.23 -5.73
CA GLN A 225 4.55 -12.36 -4.86
C GLN A 225 3.59 -12.50 -3.67
N GLY A 226 3.01 -11.40 -3.20
CA GLY A 226 2.08 -11.38 -2.07
C GLY A 226 0.63 -11.70 -2.43
N GLY A 227 0.27 -11.71 -3.72
CA GLY A 227 -1.09 -12.02 -4.17
C GLY A 227 -1.53 -11.26 -5.41
N LYS A 228 -2.82 -11.41 -5.70
CA LYS A 228 -3.45 -10.77 -6.87
C LYS A 228 -4.17 -9.50 -6.47
N LEU A 229 -3.97 -8.47 -7.24
CA LEU A 229 -4.59 -7.16 -7.09
C LEU A 229 -5.24 -6.77 -8.42
N LYS A 230 -6.23 -5.88 -8.35
CA LYS A 230 -6.89 -5.36 -9.54
C LYS A 230 -6.92 -3.84 -9.46
N ILE A 231 -6.64 -3.18 -10.58
CA ILE A 231 -6.73 -1.73 -10.75
C ILE A 231 -7.77 -1.42 -11.81
N GLU A 232 -8.70 -0.55 -11.46
CA GLU A 232 -9.71 0.01 -12.36
C GLU A 232 -9.53 1.53 -12.39
N PHE A 233 -9.73 2.15 -13.53
CA PHE A 233 -9.62 3.60 -13.67
C PHE A 233 -10.36 4.13 -14.88
N GLU A 234 -10.56 5.45 -14.91
CA GLU A 234 -11.02 6.21 -16.07
C GLU A 234 -9.90 7.11 -16.56
N LYS A 235 -9.80 7.30 -17.89
CA LYS A 235 -8.93 8.30 -18.49
C LYS A 235 -9.80 9.43 -19.05
N VAL A 236 -9.64 10.62 -18.50
CA VAL A 236 -10.33 11.85 -18.93
C VAL A 236 -9.27 12.84 -19.35
N ASN A 237 -9.13 13.08 -20.66
CA ASN A 237 -8.02 13.81 -21.26
C ASN A 237 -6.66 13.17 -20.88
N ASN A 238 -5.80 13.91 -20.18
CA ASN A 238 -4.49 13.44 -19.72
C ASN A 238 -4.50 12.97 -18.26
N THR A 239 -5.64 13.04 -17.57
CA THR A 239 -5.78 12.66 -16.15
C THR A 239 -6.38 11.26 -16.03
N TYR A 240 -5.81 10.46 -15.16
CA TYR A 240 -6.39 9.20 -14.70
C TYR A 240 -7.18 9.46 -13.43
N LYS A 241 -8.47 9.13 -13.45
CA LYS A 241 -9.45 9.41 -12.40
C LYS A 241 -10.17 8.16 -11.96
N ASN A 242 -10.87 8.28 -10.83
CA ASN A 242 -11.65 7.17 -10.29
C ASN A 242 -10.82 5.88 -10.19
N ILE A 243 -9.57 6.03 -9.77
CA ILE A 243 -8.63 4.92 -9.67
C ILE A 243 -9.02 4.09 -8.45
N ILE A 244 -9.28 2.80 -8.66
CA ILE A 244 -9.70 1.86 -7.64
C ILE A 244 -8.69 0.71 -7.55
N LEU A 245 -8.09 0.55 -6.39
CA LEU A 245 -7.23 -0.58 -6.04
C LEU A 245 -8.07 -1.61 -5.28
N THR A 246 -8.32 -2.76 -5.89
CA THR A 246 -9.03 -3.88 -5.26
C THR A 246 -8.06 -5.01 -4.90
N GLY A 247 -8.17 -5.52 -3.69
CA GLY A 247 -7.36 -6.63 -3.24
C GLY A 247 -7.79 -7.19 -1.88
N PRO A 248 -7.17 -8.30 -1.45
CA PRO A 248 -7.51 -8.94 -0.19
C PRO A 248 -7.08 -8.09 1.01
N ALA A 249 -7.84 -8.23 2.09
CA ALA A 249 -7.46 -7.82 3.44
C ALA A 249 -7.88 -8.93 4.40
N THR A 250 -6.92 -9.57 5.04
CA THR A 250 -7.14 -10.79 5.80
C THR A 250 -6.78 -10.59 7.26
N PHE A 251 -7.72 -10.86 8.16
CA PHE A 251 -7.44 -11.04 9.58
C PHE A 251 -6.56 -12.27 9.79
N VAL A 252 -5.52 -12.15 10.61
CA VAL A 252 -4.59 -13.24 10.90
C VAL A 252 -4.80 -13.75 12.31
N PHE A 253 -4.66 -12.90 13.32
CA PHE A 253 -4.93 -13.18 14.72
C PHE A 253 -5.13 -11.89 15.53
N GLU A 254 -5.56 -12.03 16.77
CA GLU A 254 -5.62 -10.97 17.76
C GLU A 254 -4.90 -11.37 19.04
N GLY A 255 -4.57 -10.40 19.85
CA GLY A 255 -3.89 -10.65 21.12
C GLY A 255 -4.00 -9.47 22.07
N ILE A 256 -3.38 -9.65 23.24
CA ILE A 256 -3.30 -8.63 24.29
C ILE A 256 -1.83 -8.38 24.58
N ILE A 257 -1.44 -7.11 24.60
CA ILE A 257 -0.12 -6.67 25.02
C ILE A 257 -0.21 -5.92 26.35
N GLU A 258 0.81 -6.07 27.18
CA GLU A 258 0.96 -5.28 28.40
C GLU A 258 1.86 -4.09 28.12
N MET A 259 1.31 -2.88 28.21
CA MET A 259 2.10 -1.65 28.15
C MET A 259 2.64 -1.37 29.54
N SER A 260 3.97 -1.31 29.68
CA SER A 260 4.63 -0.71 30.85
C SER A 260 4.48 0.80 30.71
N ILE A 261 3.75 1.41 31.64
CA ILE A 261 3.62 2.86 31.76
C ILE A 261 4.79 3.39 32.56
#